data_fd3a4a8aeb668b58181853493aa68380
#
_entry.id   fd3a4a8aeb668b58181853493aa68380
#
_cell.length_a   1.000
_cell.length_b   1.000
_cell.length_c   1.000
_cell.angle_alpha   90.00
_cell.angle_beta   90.00
_cell.angle_gamma   90.00
#
_symmetry.space_group_name_H-M   'P 1'
#
loop_
_entity.id
_entity.type
_entity.pdbx_description
1 polymer ?
#
loop_
_entity_poly.entity_id
_entity_poly.type
_entity_poly.pdbx_seq_one_letter_code
_entity_poly.pdbx_strand_id
1 'polypeptide(L)'
;KRRVELIMECINRLKNVISQEEDLELLHELKFFPVFMGCVDHGSDKDLHADLSWSISSNNGIIQLNKLIPLNILYQSEHDSGAVGNLWAEHHLKFSEFIHEQKPNSVLEIGGAHGILSRDYKKKNSIEWTILEPNPSPVEGVDAKYIKGFFDDKLIFDGEIDTIIHSHVFEHVYYPDEFIKHISNFLEEGQKLIFSIPNMEEMLKRKYTNCLNFEHTVFITEPYIEYLLSKHSFRQVAKKYFKDDHSIFYTYIKDIKAKTIELPTRLYEHNKKLYLDFLDYYKKLIINLN
;
A
#
# COMPACT_ATOMS: atom_id res chain seq x y z
N LYS A 1 -24.30 29.80 -13.63
CA LYS A 1 -23.48 29.96 -12.41
C LYS A 1 -22.12 29.37 -12.74
N ARG A 2 -21.05 30.19 -12.72
CA ARG A 2 -19.67 29.70 -12.87
C ARG A 2 -19.37 28.82 -11.64
N ARG A 3 -19.11 27.51 -11.82
CA ARG A 3 -18.50 26.68 -10.81
C ARG A 3 -17.13 27.31 -10.48
N VAL A 4 -16.92 27.68 -9.24
CA VAL A 4 -15.56 27.94 -8.73
C VAL A 4 -14.99 26.54 -8.55
N GLU A 5 -14.27 26.04 -9.55
CA GLU A 5 -13.48 24.83 -9.41
C GLU A 5 -12.38 25.14 -8.39
N LEU A 6 -12.48 24.59 -7.21
CA LEU A 6 -11.36 24.54 -6.28
C LEU A 6 -10.32 23.63 -6.94
N ILE A 7 -9.34 24.23 -7.60
CA ILE A 7 -8.19 23.50 -8.14
C ILE A 7 -7.39 23.06 -6.91
N MET A 8 -7.48 21.78 -6.59
CA MET A 8 -6.67 21.17 -5.55
C MET A 8 -5.22 21.11 -6.03
N GLU A 9 -4.30 21.64 -5.23
CA GLU A 9 -2.87 21.56 -5.52
C GLU A 9 -2.38 20.13 -5.26
N CYS A 10 -2.07 19.39 -6.32
CA CYS A 10 -1.50 18.05 -6.25
C CYS A 10 0.02 18.09 -6.09
N ILE A 11 0.58 17.07 -5.45
CA ILE A 11 2.02 16.86 -5.41
C ILE A 11 2.44 16.21 -6.74
N ASN A 12 3.33 16.86 -7.49
CA ASN A 12 3.82 16.32 -8.75
C ASN A 12 5.01 15.38 -8.51
N ARG A 13 4.91 14.17 -9.02
CA ARG A 13 5.96 13.13 -8.95
C ARG A 13 6.52 12.93 -10.36
N LEU A 14 7.69 13.55 -10.62
CA LEU A 14 8.33 13.60 -11.94
C LEU A 14 9.39 12.54 -12.14
N LYS A 15 9.86 11.92 -11.05
CA LYS A 15 10.88 10.87 -11.05
C LYS A 15 10.27 9.53 -10.69
N ASN A 16 10.83 8.45 -11.25
CA ASN A 16 10.40 7.14 -10.86
C ASN A 16 10.81 6.83 -9.40
N VAL A 17 9.94 6.12 -8.69
CA VAL A 17 10.06 5.89 -7.24
C VAL A 17 11.10 4.83 -6.87
N ILE A 18 11.67 4.12 -7.83
CA ILE A 18 12.65 3.06 -7.62
C ILE A 18 14.09 3.57 -7.78
N SER A 19 14.39 4.26 -8.90
CA SER A 19 15.74 4.74 -9.22
C SER A 19 15.92 6.24 -9.06
N GLN A 20 14.83 7.01 -8.90
CA GLN A 20 14.83 8.49 -8.86
C GLN A 20 15.26 9.14 -10.18
N GLU A 21 15.19 8.40 -11.29
CA GLU A 21 15.48 8.91 -12.63
C GLU A 21 14.25 9.59 -13.27
N GLU A 22 14.49 10.49 -14.23
CA GLU A 22 13.46 11.21 -14.98
C GLU A 22 13.14 10.45 -16.28
N ASP A 23 12.60 9.23 -16.16
CA ASP A 23 12.38 8.29 -17.25
C ASP A 23 10.91 7.83 -17.36
N LEU A 24 9.99 8.64 -16.86
CA LEU A 24 8.57 8.33 -16.84
C LEU A 24 7.90 8.62 -18.19
N GLU A 25 7.25 7.62 -18.74
CA GLU A 25 6.35 7.72 -19.89
C GLU A 25 4.88 7.71 -19.44
N LEU A 26 4.07 8.63 -19.93
CA LEU A 26 2.64 8.64 -19.65
C LEU A 26 1.97 7.40 -20.26
N LEU A 27 1.28 6.60 -19.42
CA LEU A 27 0.47 5.46 -19.84
C LEU A 27 -0.99 5.84 -20.08
N HIS A 28 -1.59 6.55 -19.12
CA HIS A 28 -3.01 6.83 -19.12
C HIS A 28 -3.36 8.00 -18.22
N GLU A 29 -4.37 8.76 -18.59
CA GLU A 29 -4.91 9.83 -17.77
C GLU A 29 -6.44 9.81 -17.82
N LEU A 30 -7.07 9.81 -16.64
CA LEU A 30 -8.51 10.06 -16.48
C LEU A 30 -8.70 11.46 -15.94
N LYS A 31 -9.27 12.32 -16.75
CA LYS A 31 -9.58 13.70 -16.38
C LYS A 31 -10.75 13.75 -15.42
N PHE A 32 -10.66 14.67 -14.45
CA PHE A 32 -11.74 14.93 -13.51
C PHE A 32 -12.25 13.65 -12.80
N PHE A 33 -11.32 12.83 -12.32
CA PHE A 33 -11.62 11.59 -11.61
C PHE A 33 -11.92 11.87 -10.14
N PRO A 34 -12.92 11.21 -9.50
CA PRO A 34 -13.20 11.36 -8.07
C PRO A 34 -11.99 11.03 -7.20
N VAL A 35 -11.68 11.89 -6.22
CA VAL A 35 -10.56 11.67 -5.31
C VAL A 35 -10.86 10.52 -4.36
N PHE A 36 -12.06 10.47 -3.81
CA PHE A 36 -12.49 9.44 -2.87
C PHE A 36 -13.31 8.38 -3.58
N MET A 37 -13.06 7.12 -3.20
CA MET A 37 -13.84 5.97 -3.64
C MET A 37 -14.66 5.47 -2.44
N GLY A 38 -15.98 5.32 -2.65
CA GLY A 38 -16.88 4.84 -1.61
C GLY A 38 -18.24 5.52 -1.65
N CYS A 39 -19.12 5.13 -0.73
CA CYS A 39 -20.44 5.74 -0.55
C CYS A 39 -20.30 6.96 0.37
N VAL A 40 -20.96 8.06 -0.01
CA VAL A 40 -21.02 9.30 0.76
C VAL A 40 -22.47 9.76 0.91
N ASP A 41 -22.76 10.46 2.00
CA ASP A 41 -24.10 10.96 2.32
C ASP A 41 -24.41 12.36 1.72
N HIS A 42 -23.69 12.74 0.67
CA HIS A 42 -23.86 14.02 -0.01
C HIS A 42 -23.97 13.86 -1.53
N GLY A 43 -24.45 14.89 -2.21
CA GLY A 43 -24.53 14.89 -3.67
C GLY A 43 -23.15 15.08 -4.33
N SER A 44 -23.03 14.61 -5.57
CA SER A 44 -21.79 14.64 -6.37
C SER A 44 -21.24 16.06 -6.66
N ASP A 45 -22.01 17.10 -6.36
CA ASP A 45 -21.57 18.49 -6.45
C ASP A 45 -20.53 18.88 -5.38
N LYS A 46 -20.39 18.06 -4.34
CA LYS A 46 -19.39 18.20 -3.26
C LYS A 46 -18.19 17.30 -3.40
N ASP A 47 -18.18 16.39 -4.38
CA ASP A 47 -17.06 15.51 -4.61
C ASP A 47 -15.81 16.27 -5.03
N LEU A 48 -14.67 15.92 -4.46
CA LEU A 48 -13.38 16.40 -4.91
C LEU A 48 -12.94 15.59 -6.14
N HIS A 49 -12.40 16.30 -7.12
CA HIS A 49 -11.92 15.70 -8.36
C HIS A 49 -10.50 16.15 -8.67
N ALA A 50 -9.73 15.28 -9.28
CA ALA A 50 -8.40 15.56 -9.81
C ALA A 50 -8.13 14.73 -11.07
N ASP A 51 -7.08 15.05 -11.82
CA ASP A 51 -6.64 14.23 -12.94
C ASP A 51 -5.84 13.02 -12.42
N LEU A 52 -6.37 11.84 -12.60
CA LEU A 52 -5.71 10.59 -12.26
C LEU A 52 -4.75 10.19 -13.39
N SER A 53 -3.46 10.37 -13.21
CA SER A 53 -2.44 10.23 -14.24
C SER A 53 -1.42 9.16 -13.88
N TRP A 54 -1.35 8.09 -14.68
CA TRP A 54 -0.44 6.95 -14.51
C TRP A 54 0.69 6.98 -15.54
N SER A 55 1.92 6.78 -15.09
CA SER A 55 3.10 6.63 -15.93
C SER A 55 3.87 5.35 -15.62
N ILE A 56 4.74 4.98 -16.55
CA ILE A 56 5.65 3.85 -16.43
C ILE A 56 7.10 4.32 -16.62
N SER A 57 8.03 3.81 -15.81
CA SER A 57 9.45 4.00 -16.03
C SER A 57 9.92 3.19 -17.23
N SER A 58 10.60 3.84 -18.20
CA SER A 58 11.18 3.16 -19.35
C SER A 58 12.35 2.24 -18.99
N ASN A 59 13.04 2.51 -17.87
CA ASN A 59 14.22 1.75 -17.43
C ASN A 59 13.87 0.51 -16.61
N ASN A 60 12.94 0.63 -15.67
CA ASN A 60 12.64 -0.45 -14.73
C ASN A 60 11.18 -0.92 -14.73
N GLY A 61 10.30 -0.27 -15.51
CA GLY A 61 8.92 -0.73 -15.70
C GLY A 61 7.96 -0.47 -14.53
N ILE A 62 8.36 0.26 -13.49
CA ILE A 62 7.44 0.59 -12.40
C ILE A 62 6.31 1.49 -12.91
N ILE A 63 5.08 1.16 -12.56
CA ILE A 63 3.90 1.98 -12.87
C ILE A 63 3.53 2.76 -11.61
N GLN A 64 3.34 4.07 -11.76
CA GLN A 64 3.08 4.99 -10.66
C GLN A 64 2.18 6.14 -11.05
N LEU A 65 1.48 6.71 -10.07
CA LEU A 65 0.78 8.00 -10.22
C LEU A 65 1.78 9.15 -10.34
N ASN A 66 1.51 10.10 -11.23
CA ASN A 66 2.30 11.32 -11.38
C ASN A 66 1.79 12.47 -10.50
N LYS A 67 0.48 12.49 -10.24
CA LYS A 67 -0.18 13.49 -9.40
C LYS A 67 -0.70 12.80 -8.15
N LEU A 68 -0.17 13.19 -7.00
CA LEU A 68 -0.58 12.66 -5.70
C LEU A 68 -1.45 13.67 -4.98
N ILE A 69 -2.48 13.19 -4.30
CA ILE A 69 -3.32 14.02 -3.43
C ILE A 69 -2.55 14.26 -2.12
N PRO A 70 -2.49 15.48 -1.58
CA PRO A 70 -1.88 15.68 -0.25
C PRO A 70 -2.47 14.76 0.82
N LEU A 71 -1.63 14.13 1.65
CA LEU A 71 -2.05 13.13 2.65
C LEU A 71 -3.10 13.66 3.64
N ASN A 72 -3.01 14.94 4.01
CA ASN A 72 -3.98 15.59 4.89
C ASN A 72 -5.37 15.77 4.24
N ILE A 73 -5.47 15.65 2.93
CA ILE A 73 -6.74 15.63 2.20
C ILE A 73 -7.18 14.17 2.01
N LEU A 74 -6.29 13.30 1.54
CA LEU A 74 -6.60 11.90 1.25
C LEU A 74 -7.04 11.16 2.53
N TYR A 75 -6.38 11.41 3.65
CA TYR A 75 -6.65 10.81 4.96
C TYR A 75 -7.26 11.80 5.95
N GLN A 76 -8.20 12.66 5.49
CA GLN A 76 -8.89 13.64 6.36
C GLN A 76 -9.96 13.01 7.25
N SER A 77 -10.45 11.82 6.91
CA SER A 77 -11.47 11.06 7.64
C SER A 77 -11.07 9.59 7.76
N GLU A 78 -11.83 8.84 8.54
CA GLU A 78 -11.65 7.40 8.71
C GLU A 78 -11.83 6.65 7.40
N HIS A 79 -11.03 5.61 7.19
CA HIS A 79 -11.12 4.68 6.07
C HIS A 79 -11.73 3.35 6.53
N ASP A 80 -12.97 3.07 6.10
CA ASP A 80 -13.68 1.84 6.46
C ASP A 80 -13.38 0.64 5.55
N SER A 81 -12.57 0.81 4.51
CA SER A 81 -12.37 -0.21 3.46
C SER A 81 -11.87 -1.56 3.98
N GLY A 82 -11.01 -1.57 4.98
CA GLY A 82 -10.49 -2.80 5.60
C GLY A 82 -11.37 -3.41 6.69
N ALA A 83 -12.46 -2.75 7.09
CA ALA A 83 -13.31 -3.19 8.21
C ALA A 83 -14.55 -3.96 7.76
N VAL A 84 -14.93 -3.91 6.48
CA VAL A 84 -16.23 -4.36 5.98
C VAL A 84 -16.12 -5.57 5.06
N GLY A 85 -16.99 -6.56 5.29
CA GLY A 85 -17.17 -7.72 4.44
C GLY A 85 -16.41 -8.98 4.87
N ASN A 86 -16.98 -10.13 4.48
CA ASN A 86 -16.45 -11.44 4.88
C ASN A 86 -15.03 -11.71 4.36
N LEU A 87 -14.68 -11.17 3.20
CA LEU A 87 -13.37 -11.35 2.61
C LEU A 87 -12.27 -10.68 3.46
N TRP A 88 -12.52 -9.47 3.96
CA TRP A 88 -11.61 -8.77 4.86
C TRP A 88 -11.53 -9.44 6.24
N ALA A 89 -12.66 -9.91 6.78
CA ALA A 89 -12.64 -10.67 8.03
C ALA A 89 -11.79 -11.95 7.91
N GLU A 90 -11.92 -12.68 6.80
CA GLU A 90 -11.09 -13.86 6.51
C GLU A 90 -9.62 -13.48 6.31
N HIS A 91 -9.34 -12.36 5.62
CA HIS A 91 -7.98 -11.85 5.43
C HIS A 91 -7.30 -11.55 6.78
N HIS A 92 -7.94 -10.78 7.66
CA HIS A 92 -7.39 -10.46 8.98
C HIS A 92 -7.10 -11.73 9.80
N LEU A 93 -8.02 -12.70 9.80
CA LEU A 93 -7.82 -13.96 10.48
C LEU A 93 -6.61 -14.72 9.91
N LYS A 94 -6.51 -14.85 8.59
CA LYS A 94 -5.40 -15.59 7.95
C LYS A 94 -4.07 -14.87 8.08
N PHE A 95 -4.07 -13.55 8.04
CA PHE A 95 -2.87 -12.77 8.29
C PHE A 95 -2.42 -12.85 9.76
N SER A 96 -3.36 -12.81 10.70
CA SER A 96 -3.09 -13.06 12.13
C SER A 96 -2.47 -14.46 12.36
N GLU A 97 -2.98 -15.51 11.69
CA GLU A 97 -2.39 -16.85 11.74
C GLU A 97 -0.95 -16.87 11.18
N PHE A 98 -0.72 -16.19 10.05
CA PHE A 98 0.61 -16.07 9.45
C PHE A 98 1.61 -15.33 10.38
N ILE A 99 1.16 -14.24 11.02
CA ILE A 99 1.96 -13.51 12.02
C ILE A 99 2.29 -14.41 13.21
N HIS A 100 1.33 -15.20 13.69
CA HIS A 100 1.54 -16.13 14.80
C HIS A 100 2.64 -17.17 14.51
N GLU A 101 2.73 -17.67 13.29
CA GLU A 101 3.80 -18.57 12.85
C GLU A 101 5.19 -17.93 12.98
N GLN A 102 5.28 -16.60 12.92
CA GLN A 102 6.53 -15.85 13.03
C GLN A 102 6.94 -15.50 14.45
N LYS A 103 6.07 -15.73 15.44
CA LYS A 103 6.33 -15.58 16.90
C LYS A 103 6.92 -14.21 17.27
N PRO A 104 6.23 -13.07 16.97
CA PRO A 104 6.65 -11.78 17.48
C PRO A 104 6.49 -11.72 19.01
N ASN A 105 7.34 -10.92 19.68
CA ASN A 105 7.23 -10.66 21.13
C ASN A 105 6.62 -9.29 21.40
N SER A 106 6.92 -8.31 20.56
CA SER A 106 6.37 -6.95 20.62
C SER A 106 6.22 -6.37 19.22
N VAL A 107 5.11 -5.67 18.98
CA VAL A 107 4.70 -5.24 17.64
C VAL A 107 4.46 -3.74 17.58
N LEU A 108 4.99 -3.12 16.53
CA LEU A 108 4.54 -1.84 16.01
C LEU A 108 3.78 -2.08 14.69
N GLU A 109 2.47 -1.86 14.68
CA GLU A 109 1.62 -1.93 13.49
C GLU A 109 1.49 -0.54 12.87
N ILE A 110 1.82 -0.41 11.58
CA ILE A 110 1.68 0.82 10.80
C ILE A 110 0.37 0.76 10.02
N GLY A 111 -0.50 1.76 10.19
CA GLY A 111 -1.77 1.86 9.45
C GLY A 111 -2.81 0.85 9.92
N GLY A 112 -2.87 0.57 11.22
CA GLY A 112 -3.78 -0.44 11.79
C GLY A 112 -5.23 0.04 11.98
N ALA A 113 -5.57 1.25 11.58
CA ALA A 113 -6.92 1.86 11.59
C ALA A 113 -7.78 1.45 12.80
N HIS A 114 -8.63 0.43 12.61
CA HIS A 114 -9.61 -0.05 13.60
C HIS A 114 -9.03 -1.07 14.60
N GLY A 115 -7.78 -1.52 14.45
CA GLY A 115 -7.14 -2.49 15.33
C GLY A 115 -7.68 -3.93 15.22
N ILE A 116 -8.37 -4.25 14.14
CA ILE A 116 -8.98 -5.58 13.94
C ILE A 116 -7.91 -6.68 13.95
N LEU A 117 -6.77 -6.45 13.29
CA LEU A 117 -5.68 -7.42 13.23
C LEU A 117 -5.10 -7.70 14.62
N SER A 118 -4.81 -6.65 15.40
CA SER A 118 -4.30 -6.78 16.77
C SER A 118 -5.31 -7.51 17.68
N ARG A 119 -6.60 -7.17 17.59
CA ARG A 119 -7.68 -7.84 18.32
C ARG A 119 -7.74 -9.34 17.98
N ASP A 120 -7.69 -9.69 16.71
CA ASP A 120 -7.79 -11.09 16.28
C ASP A 120 -6.54 -11.89 16.64
N TYR A 121 -5.36 -11.28 16.59
CA TYR A 121 -4.11 -11.88 17.06
C TYR A 121 -4.14 -12.12 18.58
N LYS A 122 -4.56 -11.13 19.34
CA LYS A 122 -4.56 -11.18 20.82
C LYS A 122 -5.63 -12.12 21.42
N LYS A 123 -6.58 -12.62 20.65
CA LYS A 123 -7.48 -13.71 21.08
C LYS A 123 -6.73 -14.97 21.52
N LYS A 124 -5.53 -15.20 20.95
CA LYS A 124 -4.72 -16.42 21.20
C LYS A 124 -3.37 -16.12 21.84
N ASN A 125 -2.95 -14.86 21.88
CA ASN A 125 -1.59 -14.46 22.25
C ASN A 125 -1.62 -13.19 23.09
N SER A 126 -0.77 -13.14 24.11
CA SER A 126 -0.58 -11.93 24.92
C SER A 126 0.78 -11.34 24.62
N ILE A 127 0.82 -10.24 23.82
CA ILE A 127 2.03 -9.49 23.51
C ILE A 127 1.73 -7.99 23.55
N GLU A 128 2.78 -7.19 23.67
CA GLU A 128 2.65 -5.76 23.50
C GLU A 128 2.39 -5.43 22.03
N TRP A 129 1.36 -4.60 21.79
CA TRP A 129 0.98 -4.19 20.45
C TRP A 129 0.67 -2.71 20.44
N THR A 130 1.45 -1.97 19.65
CA THR A 130 1.25 -0.54 19.42
C THR A 130 0.83 -0.34 17.97
N ILE A 131 -0.16 0.51 17.74
CA ILE A 131 -0.67 0.89 16.43
C ILE A 131 -0.34 2.35 16.18
N LEU A 132 0.39 2.62 15.09
CA LEU A 132 0.64 3.95 14.57
C LEU A 132 -0.35 4.23 13.44
N GLU A 133 -1.24 5.21 13.64
CA GLU A 133 -2.35 5.48 12.73
C GLU A 133 -2.66 6.98 12.70
N PRO A 134 -2.79 7.64 11.53
CA PRO A 134 -3.16 9.05 11.45
C PRO A 134 -4.57 9.33 11.98
N ASN A 135 -5.54 8.44 11.77
CA ASN A 135 -6.92 8.58 12.21
C ASN A 135 -7.41 7.34 12.97
N PRO A 136 -6.97 7.15 14.22
CA PRO A 136 -7.36 5.96 15.01
C PRO A 136 -8.86 5.89 15.27
N SER A 137 -9.48 4.76 14.96
CA SER A 137 -10.89 4.48 15.19
C SER A 137 -11.07 3.03 15.68
N PRO A 138 -10.62 2.71 16.92
CA PRO A 138 -10.60 1.34 17.40
C PRO A 138 -12.00 0.76 17.55
N VAL A 139 -12.20 -0.46 17.05
CA VAL A 139 -13.43 -1.22 17.31
C VAL A 139 -13.44 -1.79 18.71
N GLU A 140 -14.62 -2.21 19.18
CA GLU A 140 -14.77 -2.83 20.50
C GLU A 140 -13.87 -4.07 20.65
N GLY A 141 -13.25 -4.21 21.83
CA GLY A 141 -12.41 -5.34 22.20
C GLY A 141 -10.96 -5.25 21.72
N VAL A 142 -10.54 -4.12 21.13
CA VAL A 142 -9.12 -3.86 20.83
C VAL A 142 -8.36 -3.55 22.13
N ASP A 143 -7.29 -4.32 22.35
CA ASP A 143 -6.33 -4.11 23.42
C ASP A 143 -4.96 -3.80 22.79
N ALA A 144 -4.82 -2.59 22.23
CA ALA A 144 -3.59 -2.08 21.67
C ALA A 144 -3.38 -0.62 22.09
N LYS A 145 -2.13 -0.22 22.17
CA LYS A 145 -1.74 1.17 22.40
C LYS A 145 -1.76 1.93 21.06
N TYR A 146 -2.38 3.10 21.02
CA TYR A 146 -2.40 3.91 19.79
C TYR A 146 -1.45 5.10 19.89
N ILE A 147 -0.73 5.34 18.80
CA ILE A 147 0.03 6.56 18.53
C ILE A 147 -0.59 7.22 17.30
N LYS A 148 -1.02 8.47 17.43
CA LYS A 148 -1.58 9.22 16.30
C LYS A 148 -0.45 9.84 15.48
N GLY A 149 -0.34 9.46 14.20
CA GLY A 149 0.67 10.00 13.29
C GLY A 149 0.98 9.11 12.11
N PHE A 150 1.94 9.53 11.32
CA PHE A 150 2.51 8.78 10.19
C PHE A 150 3.84 8.15 10.58
N PHE A 151 4.24 7.11 9.86
CA PHE A 151 5.56 6.50 10.00
C PHE A 151 6.56 7.31 9.15
N ASP A 152 7.07 8.36 9.75
CA ASP A 152 8.02 9.30 9.14
C ASP A 152 9.15 9.67 10.14
N ASP A 153 10.03 10.57 9.73
CA ASP A 153 11.17 11.04 10.52
C ASP A 153 10.80 11.84 11.78
N LYS A 154 9.52 12.15 11.95
CA LYS A 154 9.00 12.84 13.14
C LYS A 154 8.47 11.87 14.20
N LEU A 155 8.38 10.58 13.87
CA LEU A 155 7.93 9.58 14.82
C LEU A 155 8.91 9.47 15.99
N ILE A 156 8.42 9.76 17.20
CA ILE A 156 9.13 9.48 18.45
C ILE A 156 8.51 8.21 19.01
N PHE A 157 9.31 7.17 19.11
CA PHE A 157 8.92 5.89 19.68
C PHE A 157 9.96 5.46 20.71
N ASP A 158 9.54 5.33 21.96
CA ASP A 158 10.37 4.98 23.13
C ASP A 158 10.13 3.54 23.62
N GLY A 159 9.32 2.77 22.89
CA GLY A 159 9.04 1.37 23.19
C GLY A 159 10.09 0.41 22.60
N GLU A 160 10.16 -0.79 23.15
CA GLU A 160 10.91 -1.90 22.54
C GLU A 160 10.01 -2.67 21.58
N ILE A 161 10.51 -2.94 20.38
CA ILE A 161 9.83 -3.80 19.41
C ILE A 161 10.80 -4.81 18.82
N ASP A 162 10.30 -5.95 18.41
CA ASP A 162 11.04 -6.92 17.60
C ASP A 162 10.43 -7.10 16.20
N THR A 163 9.24 -6.55 15.98
CA THR A 163 8.51 -6.74 14.72
C THR A 163 7.72 -5.49 14.35
N ILE A 164 7.94 -5.01 13.11
CA ILE A 164 7.02 -4.06 12.45
C ILE A 164 6.03 -4.86 11.61
N ILE A 165 4.75 -4.45 11.66
CA ILE A 165 3.68 -5.04 10.85
C ILE A 165 2.96 -3.94 10.06
N HIS A 166 2.53 -4.24 8.84
CA HIS A 166 1.53 -3.44 8.14
C HIS A 166 0.69 -4.30 7.20
N SER A 167 -0.54 -3.86 6.94
CA SER A 167 -1.47 -4.57 6.07
C SER A 167 -2.10 -3.60 5.09
N HIS A 168 -1.86 -3.79 3.80
CA HIS A 168 -2.35 -2.90 2.74
C HIS A 168 -2.00 -1.43 2.99
N VAL A 169 -0.70 -1.17 3.20
CA VAL A 169 -0.13 0.18 3.39
C VAL A 169 0.90 0.49 2.30
N PHE A 170 1.68 -0.50 1.88
CA PHE A 170 2.85 -0.27 1.03
C PHE A 170 2.47 0.28 -0.36
N GLU A 171 1.36 -0.14 -0.94
CA GLU A 171 0.80 0.37 -2.20
C GLU A 171 0.31 1.82 -2.11
N HIS A 172 0.07 2.32 -0.88
CA HIS A 172 -0.37 3.70 -0.62
C HIS A 172 0.79 4.67 -0.38
N VAL A 173 1.99 4.14 -0.16
CA VAL A 173 3.17 4.95 0.16
C VAL A 173 3.60 5.77 -1.05
N TYR A 174 3.91 7.06 -0.82
CA TYR A 174 4.33 7.96 -1.90
C TYR A 174 5.77 7.74 -2.34
N TYR A 175 6.64 7.36 -1.42
CA TYR A 175 8.08 7.14 -1.63
C TYR A 175 8.50 5.79 -1.04
N PRO A 176 8.25 4.68 -1.75
CA PRO A 176 8.45 3.32 -1.23
C PRO A 176 9.90 3.01 -0.84
N ASP A 177 10.89 3.54 -1.57
CA ASP A 177 12.30 3.35 -1.22
C ASP A 177 12.66 4.03 0.10
N GLU A 178 12.19 5.24 0.32
CA GLU A 178 12.40 5.99 1.57
C GLU A 178 11.68 5.31 2.75
N PHE A 179 10.46 4.81 2.52
CA PHE A 179 9.69 4.10 3.53
C PHE A 179 10.40 2.84 4.01
N ILE A 180 10.89 2.00 3.09
CA ILE A 180 11.65 0.79 3.46
C ILE A 180 12.99 1.14 4.11
N LYS A 181 13.67 2.18 3.62
CA LYS A 181 14.89 2.69 4.27
C LYS A 181 14.62 3.14 5.71
N HIS A 182 13.50 3.82 5.96
CA HIS A 182 13.13 4.25 7.29
C HIS A 182 12.83 3.06 8.21
N ILE A 183 12.07 2.07 7.74
CA ILE A 183 11.85 0.80 8.46
C ILE A 183 13.19 0.11 8.75
N SER A 184 14.09 0.06 7.77
CA SER A 184 15.41 -0.57 7.92
C SER A 184 16.26 0.12 9.00
N ASN A 185 16.20 1.45 9.09
CA ASN A 185 16.91 2.20 10.13
C ASN A 185 16.27 2.06 11.51
N PHE A 186 14.99 1.76 11.56
CA PHE A 186 14.24 1.59 12.79
C PHE A 186 14.42 0.20 13.41
N LEU A 187 14.63 -0.83 12.59
CA LEU A 187 14.81 -2.20 13.01
C LEU A 187 16.29 -2.56 13.19
N GLU A 188 16.58 -3.32 14.23
CA GLU A 188 17.88 -3.91 14.50
C GLU A 188 18.07 -5.26 13.77
N GLU A 189 19.31 -5.73 13.70
CA GLU A 189 19.66 -7.02 13.11
C GLU A 189 18.85 -8.16 13.74
N GLY A 190 18.24 -8.97 12.90
CA GLY A 190 17.39 -10.09 13.32
C GLY A 190 15.94 -9.76 13.60
N GLN A 191 15.57 -8.47 13.71
CA GLN A 191 14.17 -8.06 13.86
C GLN A 191 13.39 -8.19 12.54
N LYS A 192 12.06 -8.21 12.62
CA LYS A 192 11.21 -8.62 11.51
C LYS A 192 10.35 -7.49 10.97
N LEU A 193 10.13 -7.54 9.67
CA LEU A 193 9.08 -6.83 8.97
C LEU A 193 8.08 -7.86 8.41
N ILE A 194 6.82 -7.79 8.84
CA ILE A 194 5.75 -8.68 8.37
C ILE A 194 4.67 -7.83 7.73
N PHE A 195 4.28 -8.13 6.49
CA PHE A 195 3.27 -7.33 5.84
C PHE A 195 2.39 -8.10 4.87
N SER A 196 1.22 -7.53 4.63
CA SER A 196 0.28 -7.92 3.58
C SER A 196 0.22 -6.82 2.54
N ILE A 197 0.17 -7.20 1.27
CA ILE A 197 0.01 -6.28 0.13
C ILE A 197 -0.95 -6.91 -0.89
N PRO A 198 -1.74 -6.11 -1.64
CA PRO A 198 -2.57 -6.64 -2.70
C PRO A 198 -1.74 -7.30 -3.80
N ASN A 199 -2.25 -8.38 -4.39
CA ASN A 199 -1.62 -8.98 -5.57
C ASN A 199 -1.95 -8.16 -6.82
N MET A 200 -1.29 -7.01 -6.97
CA MET A 200 -1.57 -6.01 -8.01
C MET A 200 -1.44 -6.59 -9.43
N GLU A 201 -0.53 -7.52 -9.66
CA GLU A 201 -0.38 -8.17 -10.96
C GLU A 201 -1.61 -8.99 -11.33
N GLU A 202 -2.13 -9.81 -10.41
CA GLU A 202 -3.35 -10.59 -10.63
C GLU A 202 -4.59 -9.69 -10.72
N MET A 203 -4.67 -8.63 -9.96
CA MET A 203 -5.77 -7.67 -10.05
C MET A 203 -5.84 -7.02 -11.44
N LEU A 204 -4.71 -6.64 -12.03
CA LEU A 204 -4.67 -6.14 -13.41
C LEU A 204 -5.02 -7.23 -14.43
N LYS A 205 -4.48 -8.46 -14.28
CA LYS A 205 -4.83 -9.60 -15.16
C LYS A 205 -6.32 -9.88 -15.14
N ARG A 206 -6.96 -9.86 -13.98
CA ARG A 206 -8.38 -10.13 -13.78
C ARG A 206 -9.28 -8.92 -14.00
N LYS A 207 -8.71 -7.78 -14.37
CA LYS A 207 -9.44 -6.55 -14.71
C LYS A 207 -10.23 -5.95 -13.54
N TYR A 208 -9.67 -5.95 -12.35
CA TYR A 208 -10.29 -5.33 -11.18
C TYR A 208 -10.19 -3.81 -11.24
N THR A 209 -11.34 -3.12 -11.22
CA THR A 209 -11.39 -1.65 -11.34
C THR A 209 -10.78 -0.90 -10.16
N ASN A 210 -10.82 -1.49 -8.97
CA ASN A 210 -10.27 -0.91 -7.76
C ASN A 210 -8.73 -0.80 -7.72
N CYS A 211 -8.04 -1.26 -8.79
CA CYS A 211 -6.62 -0.98 -8.96
C CYS A 211 -6.33 0.50 -9.22
N LEU A 212 -7.25 1.22 -9.89
CA LEU A 212 -7.06 2.58 -10.34
C LEU A 212 -7.80 3.56 -9.43
N ASN A 213 -7.10 4.13 -8.48
CA ASN A 213 -7.59 5.15 -7.57
C ASN A 213 -6.42 6.04 -7.12
N PHE A 214 -6.67 7.07 -6.31
CA PHE A 214 -5.62 7.94 -5.79
C PHE A 214 -4.89 7.38 -4.57
N GLU A 215 -5.43 6.35 -3.92
CA GLU A 215 -4.79 5.72 -2.77
C GLU A 215 -3.70 4.74 -3.20
N HIS A 216 -3.93 3.97 -4.29
CA HIS A 216 -2.89 3.13 -4.88
C HIS A 216 -1.93 3.98 -5.70
N THR A 217 -0.84 4.39 -5.11
CA THR A 217 0.09 5.35 -5.73
C THR A 217 1.12 4.71 -6.63
N VAL A 218 1.33 3.40 -6.49
CA VAL A 218 2.34 2.63 -7.21
C VAL A 218 1.94 1.17 -7.33
N PHE A 219 2.17 0.57 -8.50
CA PHE A 219 1.95 -0.86 -8.71
C PHE A 219 3.18 -1.66 -8.27
N ILE A 220 3.34 -1.84 -6.96
CA ILE A 220 4.43 -2.63 -6.39
C ILE A 220 4.08 -4.11 -6.51
N THR A 221 4.72 -4.80 -7.46
CA THR A 221 4.65 -6.26 -7.63
C THR A 221 5.84 -6.95 -6.98
N GLU A 222 5.83 -8.28 -6.92
CA GLU A 222 6.84 -9.08 -6.21
C GLU A 222 8.29 -8.70 -6.55
N PRO A 223 8.70 -8.50 -7.83
CA PRO A 223 10.09 -8.13 -8.13
C PRO A 223 10.54 -6.82 -7.47
N TYR A 224 9.65 -5.82 -7.38
CA TYR A 224 9.99 -4.55 -6.74
C TYR A 224 10.07 -4.69 -5.21
N ILE A 225 9.22 -5.54 -4.61
CA ILE A 225 9.28 -5.87 -3.18
C ILE A 225 10.63 -6.51 -2.86
N GLU A 226 11.04 -7.52 -3.62
CA GLU A 226 12.31 -8.21 -3.43
C GLU A 226 13.50 -7.27 -3.60
N TYR A 227 13.49 -6.44 -4.64
CA TYR A 227 14.53 -5.43 -4.89
C TYR A 227 14.63 -4.43 -3.73
N LEU A 228 13.53 -3.74 -3.40
CA LEU A 228 13.52 -2.69 -2.38
C LEU A 228 13.93 -3.21 -1.01
N LEU A 229 13.41 -4.35 -0.60
CA LEU A 229 13.73 -4.92 0.70
C LEU A 229 15.17 -5.41 0.77
N SER A 230 15.65 -6.11 -0.25
CA SER A 230 17.04 -6.58 -0.29
C SER A 230 18.04 -5.42 -0.37
N LYS A 231 17.72 -4.35 -1.09
CA LYS A 231 18.51 -3.11 -1.17
C LYS A 231 18.71 -2.48 0.23
N HIS A 232 17.71 -2.59 1.10
CA HIS A 232 17.74 -2.04 2.46
C HIS A 232 18.03 -3.08 3.54
N SER A 233 18.82 -4.11 3.21
CA SER A 233 19.30 -5.12 4.16
C SER A 233 18.20 -5.96 4.79
N PHE A 234 17.22 -6.37 4.00
CA PHE A 234 16.23 -7.35 4.39
C PHE A 234 16.37 -8.64 3.58
N ARG A 235 16.16 -9.77 4.25
CA ARG A 235 16.09 -11.09 3.63
C ARG A 235 14.72 -11.72 3.86
N GLN A 236 14.10 -12.21 2.80
CA GLN A 236 12.82 -12.91 2.89
C GLN A 236 12.98 -14.24 3.65
N VAL A 237 12.07 -14.51 4.58
CA VAL A 237 12.04 -15.75 5.36
C VAL A 237 10.73 -16.52 5.20
N ALA A 238 9.62 -15.83 4.87
CA ALA A 238 8.35 -16.48 4.58
C ALA A 238 7.56 -15.67 3.55
N LYS A 239 6.77 -16.38 2.75
CA LYS A 239 5.80 -15.83 1.82
C LYS A 239 4.59 -16.75 1.73
N LYS A 240 3.38 -16.18 1.68
CA LYS A 240 2.14 -16.94 1.53
C LYS A 240 1.10 -16.14 0.74
N TYR A 241 0.48 -16.76 -0.24
CA TYR A 241 -0.66 -16.15 -0.95
C TYR A 241 -1.94 -16.37 -0.15
N PHE A 242 -2.68 -15.29 0.04
CA PHE A 242 -4.05 -15.34 0.54
C PHE A 242 -5.00 -15.14 -0.62
N LYS A 243 -5.65 -16.22 -1.06
CA LYS A 243 -6.37 -16.33 -2.34
C LYS A 243 -5.46 -15.86 -3.49
N ASP A 244 -5.64 -16.40 -4.67
CA ASP A 244 -4.67 -16.19 -5.76
C ASP A 244 -4.56 -14.73 -6.21
N ASP A 245 -5.61 -13.96 -6.03
CA ASP A 245 -5.80 -12.63 -6.59
C ASP A 245 -6.01 -11.53 -5.54
N HIS A 246 -6.00 -11.86 -4.25
CA HIS A 246 -6.29 -10.87 -3.22
C HIS A 246 -5.01 -10.28 -2.62
N SER A 247 -4.24 -11.07 -1.86
CA SER A 247 -3.10 -10.57 -1.13
C SER A 247 -1.94 -11.55 -1.08
N ILE A 248 -0.76 -11.01 -0.83
CA ILE A 248 0.45 -11.77 -0.55
C ILE A 248 0.94 -11.35 0.83
N PHE A 249 1.20 -12.33 1.69
CA PHE A 249 1.81 -12.13 3.01
C PHE A 249 3.29 -12.38 2.94
N TYR A 250 4.08 -11.50 3.53
CA TYR A 250 5.53 -11.59 3.57
C TYR A 250 6.06 -11.47 4.99
N THR A 251 7.15 -12.18 5.24
CA THR A 251 8.03 -11.94 6.39
C THR A 251 9.45 -11.74 5.88
N TYR A 252 10.02 -10.63 6.25
CA TYR A 252 11.43 -10.31 6.06
C TYR A 252 12.11 -10.14 7.41
N ILE A 253 13.39 -10.47 7.46
CA ILE A 253 14.25 -10.26 8.61
C ILE A 253 15.32 -9.23 8.26
N LYS A 254 15.61 -8.34 9.17
CA LYS A 254 16.76 -7.43 9.03
C LYS A 254 18.04 -8.25 9.04
N ASP A 255 18.79 -8.18 7.96
CA ASP A 255 20.02 -8.95 7.73
C ASP A 255 21.02 -8.06 6.98
N ILE A 256 21.99 -7.50 7.71
CA ILE A 256 23.02 -6.61 7.14
C ILE A 256 23.90 -7.30 6.09
N LYS A 257 23.86 -8.63 6.00
CA LYS A 257 24.57 -9.41 4.99
C LYS A 257 23.72 -9.73 3.77
N ALA A 258 22.44 -9.32 3.76
CA ALA A 258 21.57 -9.52 2.62
C ALA A 258 22.17 -8.84 1.38
N LYS A 259 22.15 -9.57 0.26
CA LYS A 259 22.60 -9.02 -1.02
C LYS A 259 21.41 -8.47 -1.76
N THR A 260 21.59 -7.31 -2.39
CA THR A 260 20.58 -6.73 -3.27
C THR A 260 20.25 -7.70 -4.40
N ILE A 261 18.96 -7.95 -4.59
CA ILE A 261 18.41 -8.75 -5.69
C ILE A 261 18.10 -7.77 -6.82
N GLU A 262 18.73 -7.97 -7.98
CA GLU A 262 18.52 -7.10 -9.14
C GLU A 262 17.10 -7.29 -9.71
N LEU A 263 16.56 -6.19 -10.27
CA LEU A 263 15.28 -6.26 -10.96
C LEU A 263 15.40 -7.12 -12.23
N PRO A 264 14.41 -7.99 -12.50
CA PRO A 264 14.36 -8.74 -13.75
C PRO A 264 14.40 -7.83 -14.98
N THR A 265 15.03 -8.27 -16.03
CA THR A 265 14.94 -7.61 -17.34
C THR A 265 13.51 -7.73 -17.90
N ARG A 266 13.10 -6.77 -18.77
CA ARG A 266 11.80 -6.77 -19.46
C ARG A 266 10.58 -6.47 -18.60
N LEU A 267 10.75 -5.95 -17.38
CA LEU A 267 9.62 -5.48 -16.58
C LEU A 267 8.85 -4.35 -17.26
N TYR A 268 9.53 -3.51 -18.04
CA TYR A 268 8.87 -2.45 -18.80
C TYR A 268 7.87 -3.02 -19.82
N GLU A 269 8.30 -3.95 -20.68
CA GLU A 269 7.42 -4.55 -21.69
C GLU A 269 6.27 -5.35 -21.04
N HIS A 270 6.60 -6.11 -19.98
CA HIS A 270 5.63 -6.91 -19.27
C HIS A 270 4.54 -6.03 -18.64
N ASN A 271 4.93 -5.05 -17.84
CA ASN A 271 4.00 -4.20 -17.10
C ASN A 271 3.21 -3.27 -18.02
N LYS A 272 3.88 -2.72 -19.06
CA LYS A 272 3.20 -1.91 -20.09
C LYS A 272 2.12 -2.70 -20.79
N LYS A 273 2.43 -3.94 -21.22
CA LYS A 273 1.46 -4.83 -21.85
C LYS A 273 0.30 -5.12 -20.94
N LEU A 274 0.57 -5.52 -19.69
CA LEU A 274 -0.44 -5.86 -18.70
C LEU A 274 -1.42 -4.71 -18.46
N TYR A 275 -0.88 -3.49 -18.30
CA TYR A 275 -1.69 -2.29 -18.09
C TYR A 275 -2.51 -1.90 -19.33
N LEU A 276 -1.92 -1.99 -20.52
CA LEU A 276 -2.63 -1.70 -21.78
C LEU A 276 -3.73 -2.73 -22.08
N ASP A 277 -3.49 -4.01 -21.80
CA ASP A 277 -4.51 -5.08 -21.91
C ASP A 277 -5.67 -4.83 -20.93
N PHE A 278 -5.40 -4.27 -19.74
CA PHE A 278 -6.42 -3.84 -18.79
C PHE A 278 -7.27 -2.69 -19.36
N LEU A 279 -6.65 -1.65 -19.89
CA LEU A 279 -7.36 -0.51 -20.48
C LEU A 279 -8.18 -0.90 -21.71
N ASP A 280 -7.63 -1.74 -22.59
CA ASP A 280 -8.29 -2.20 -23.80
C ASP A 280 -9.57 -3.02 -23.50
N TYR A 281 -9.53 -3.83 -22.45
CA TYR A 281 -10.70 -4.55 -21.95
C TYR A 281 -11.86 -3.59 -21.62
N TYR A 282 -11.59 -2.53 -20.85
CA TYR A 282 -12.63 -1.56 -20.46
C TYR A 282 -13.11 -0.70 -21.63
N LYS A 283 -12.20 -0.30 -22.54
CA LYS A 283 -12.60 0.40 -23.78
C LYS A 283 -13.57 -0.42 -24.61
N LYS A 284 -13.30 -1.71 -24.78
CA LYS A 284 -14.21 -2.63 -25.51
C LYS A 284 -15.53 -2.84 -24.78
N LEU A 285 -15.51 -2.96 -23.46
CA LEU A 285 -16.72 -3.09 -22.65
C LEU A 285 -17.63 -1.87 -22.80
N ILE A 286 -17.11 -0.66 -22.74
CA ILE A 286 -17.88 0.58 -22.93
C ILE A 286 -18.50 0.67 -24.32
N ILE A 287 -17.77 0.29 -25.39
CA ILE A 287 -18.29 0.27 -26.76
C ILE A 287 -19.45 -0.69 -26.91
N ASN A 288 -19.37 -1.85 -26.23
CA ASN A 288 -20.43 -2.88 -26.32
C ASN A 288 -21.67 -2.55 -25.49
N LEU A 289 -21.62 -1.59 -24.59
CA LEU A 289 -22.74 -1.16 -23.76
C LEU A 289 -23.50 0.05 -24.35
N ASN A 290 -22.94 0.72 -25.36
CA ASN A 290 -23.53 1.83 -26.09
C ASN A 290 -24.09 1.35 -27.43
#